data_81bd69f0741fc012aecae16f8b8da3bc
#
_entry.id   81bd69f0741fc012aecae16f8b8da3bc
#
_cell.length_a   1.000
_cell.length_b   1.000
_cell.length_c   1.000
_cell.angle_alpha   90.00
_cell.angle_beta   90.00
_cell.angle_gamma   90.00
#
_symmetry.space_group_name_H-M   'P 1'
#
loop_
_entity.id
_entity.type
_entity.pdbx_description
1 polymer ?
#
loop_
_entity_poly.entity_id
_entity_poly.type
_entity_poly.pdbx_seq_one_letter_code
_entity_poly.pdbx_strand_id
1 'polypeptide(L)' 'MNPNIKEISNRIRSMREDLDLSLQEMAEATGRTVAEYAAQESGEEDLSFTFLYKCANVFG' A
#
# COMPACT_ATOMS: atom_id res chain seq x y z
N MET A 1 -15.90 -11.82 9.43
CA MET A 1 -16.12 -10.44 8.98
C MET A 1 -14.96 -9.99 8.12
N ASN A 2 -15.26 -9.47 6.96
CA ASN A 2 -14.20 -9.02 6.04
C ASN A 2 -13.70 -7.64 6.46
N PRO A 3 -12.37 -7.45 6.52
CA PRO A 3 -11.84 -6.11 6.76
C PRO A 3 -12.22 -5.21 5.58
N ASN A 4 -12.52 -3.97 5.87
CA ASN A 4 -12.80 -3.02 4.80
C ASN A 4 -11.50 -2.49 4.19
N ILE A 5 -11.63 -1.82 3.05
CA ILE A 5 -10.46 -1.31 2.31
C ILE A 5 -9.63 -0.37 3.17
N LYS A 6 -10.27 0.46 3.98
CA LYS A 6 -9.56 1.41 4.84
C LYS A 6 -8.72 0.72 5.91
N GLU A 7 -9.21 -0.37 6.47
CA GLU A 7 -8.44 -1.12 7.46
C GLU A 7 -7.18 -1.71 6.83
N ILE A 8 -7.32 -2.29 5.63
CA ILE A 8 -6.19 -2.85 4.90
C ILE A 8 -5.21 -1.75 4.53
N SER A 9 -5.70 -0.63 4.03
CA SER A 9 -4.87 0.51 3.66
C SER A 9 -4.11 1.07 4.84
N ASN A 10 -4.76 1.16 6.01
CA ASN A 10 -4.10 1.63 7.23
C ASN A 10 -3.00 0.69 7.69
N ARG A 11 -3.20 -0.61 7.54
CA ARG A 11 -2.17 -1.60 7.87
C ARG A 11 -0.97 -1.47 6.95
N ILE A 12 -1.21 -1.25 5.66
CA ILE A 12 -0.14 -1.05 4.70
C ILE A 12 0.65 0.20 5.07
N ARG A 13 -0.04 1.29 5.40
CA ARG A 13 0.63 2.52 5.83
C ARG A 13 1.48 2.29 7.07
N SER A 14 0.93 1.63 8.06
CA SER A 14 1.66 1.36 9.31
C SER A 14 2.91 0.55 9.05
N MET A 15 2.83 -0.46 8.23
CA MET A 15 3.99 -1.29 7.90
C MET A 15 5.03 -0.49 7.12
N ARG A 16 4.58 0.36 6.20
CA ARG A 16 5.48 1.24 5.46
C ARG A 16 6.24 2.18 6.41
N GLU A 17 5.51 2.81 7.33
CA GLU A 17 6.09 3.73 8.29
C GLU A 17 7.04 3.03 9.26
N ASP A 18 6.69 1.84 9.68
CA ASP A 18 7.55 1.03 10.57
C ASP A 18 8.88 0.70 9.91
N LEU A 19 8.90 0.56 8.59
CA LEU A 19 10.11 0.27 7.83
C LEU A 19 10.81 1.54 7.32
N ASP A 20 10.30 2.71 7.69
CA ASP A 20 10.85 4.01 7.26
C ASP A 20 10.88 4.18 5.73
N LEU A 21 9.88 3.61 5.05
CA LEU A 21 9.79 3.72 3.60
C LEU A 21 8.96 4.94 3.21
N SER A 22 9.44 5.67 2.20
CA SER A 22 8.70 6.81 1.67
C SER A 22 7.61 6.34 0.71
N LEU A 23 6.67 7.25 0.42
CA LEU A 23 5.66 6.98 -0.61
C LEU A 23 6.31 6.69 -1.95
N GLN A 24 7.37 7.43 -2.29
CA GLN A 24 8.07 7.22 -3.55
C GLN A 24 8.72 5.84 -3.62
N GLU A 25 9.35 5.42 -2.54
CA GLU A 25 9.96 4.09 -2.48
C GLU A 25 8.94 2.99 -2.69
N MET A 26 7.78 3.12 -2.04
CA MET A 26 6.71 2.15 -2.21
C MET A 26 6.11 2.18 -3.61
N ALA A 27 5.95 3.38 -4.17
CA ALA A 27 5.43 3.52 -5.54
C ALA A 27 6.36 2.82 -6.53
N GLU A 28 7.66 3.03 -6.41
CA GLU A 28 8.64 2.38 -7.27
C GLU A 28 8.61 0.86 -7.10
N ALA A 29 8.56 0.39 -5.86
CA ALA A 29 8.57 -1.04 -5.56
C ALA A 29 7.32 -1.75 -6.07
N THR A 30 6.20 -1.04 -6.14
CA THR A 30 4.92 -1.61 -6.62
C THR A 30 4.62 -1.29 -8.08
N GLY A 31 5.53 -0.57 -8.76
CA GLY A 31 5.37 -0.24 -10.16
C GLY A 31 4.27 0.78 -10.43
N ARG A 32 4.04 1.71 -9.51
CA ARG A 32 2.99 2.72 -9.61
C ARG A 32 3.58 4.11 -9.50
N THR A 33 2.79 5.13 -9.90
CA THR A 33 3.18 6.51 -9.61
C THR A 33 2.92 6.80 -8.14
N VAL A 34 3.57 7.84 -7.62
CA VAL A 34 3.35 8.25 -6.22
C VAL A 34 1.88 8.57 -5.98
N ALA A 35 1.23 9.27 -6.94
CA ALA A 35 -0.18 9.62 -6.81
C ALA A 35 -1.06 8.37 -6.75
N GLU A 36 -0.80 7.39 -7.61
CA GLU A 36 -1.56 6.14 -7.61
C GLU A 36 -1.37 5.37 -6.31
N TYR A 37 -0.14 5.27 -5.86
CA TYR A 37 0.15 4.56 -4.62
C TYR A 37 -0.52 5.25 -3.43
N ALA A 38 -0.41 6.58 -3.35
CA ALA A 38 -1.00 7.35 -2.26
C ALA A 38 -2.52 7.19 -2.22
N ALA A 39 -3.17 7.19 -3.39
CA ALA A 39 -4.63 6.99 -3.47
C ALA A 39 -5.03 5.61 -2.94
N GLN A 40 -4.25 4.59 -3.26
CA GLN A 40 -4.54 3.24 -2.77
C GLN A 40 -4.28 3.11 -1.27
N GLU A 41 -3.20 3.71 -0.79
CA GLU A 41 -2.88 3.66 0.64
C GLU A 41 -3.89 4.44 1.49
N SER A 42 -4.48 5.49 0.92
CA SER A 42 -5.50 6.29 1.64
C SER A 42 -6.88 5.64 1.63
N GLY A 43 -7.07 4.58 0.84
CA GLY A 43 -8.35 3.91 0.73
C GLY A 43 -9.30 4.57 -0.27
N GLU A 44 -8.82 5.51 -1.08
CA GLU A 44 -9.65 6.18 -2.08
C GLU A 44 -9.95 5.29 -3.27
N GLU A 45 -9.08 4.33 -3.54
CA GLU A 45 -9.24 3.38 -4.63
C GLU A 45 -9.27 1.95 -4.11
N ASP A 46 -9.91 1.07 -4.87
CA ASP A 46 -9.95 -0.35 -4.53
C ASP A 46 -8.55 -0.95 -4.59
N LEU A 47 -8.28 -1.83 -3.63
CA LEU A 47 -7.01 -2.54 -3.60
C LEU A 47 -7.11 -3.78 -4.47
N SER A 48 -6.22 -3.90 -5.44
CA SER A 48 -6.16 -5.09 -6.27
C SER A 48 -5.32 -6.16 -5.57
N PHE A 49 -5.58 -7.41 -5.93
CA PHE A 49 -4.80 -8.53 -5.42
C PHE A 49 -3.32 -8.36 -5.77
N THR A 50 -3.05 -7.90 -7.00
CA THR A 50 -1.68 -7.67 -7.46
C THR A 50 -0.98 -6.62 -6.61
N PHE A 51 -1.69 -5.53 -6.27
CA PHE A 51 -1.13 -4.48 -5.41
C PHE A 51 -0.77 -5.03 -4.03
N LEU A 52 -1.67 -5.79 -3.43
CA LEU A 52 -1.44 -6.38 -2.11
C LEU A 52 -0.25 -7.35 -2.14
N TYR A 53 -0.15 -8.15 -3.19
CA TYR A 53 0.95 -9.07 -3.35
C TYR A 53 2.29 -8.35 -3.44
N LYS A 54 2.34 -7.26 -4.21
CA LYS A 54 3.56 -6.46 -4.36
C LYS A 54 3.95 -5.81 -3.04
N CYS A 55 2.97 -5.27 -2.29
CA CYS A 55 3.24 -4.70 -0.98
C CYS A 55 3.79 -5.77 -0.02
N ALA A 56 3.20 -6.96 -0.02
CA ALA A 56 3.66 -8.04 0.82
C ALA A 56 5.12 -8.41 0.51
N ASN A 57 5.50 -8.41 -0.76
CA ASN A 57 6.88 -8.69 -1.14
C ASN A 57 7.86 -7.63 -0.61
N VAL A 58 7.45 -6.38 -0.57
CA VAL A 58 8.28 -5.31 -0.04
C VAL A 58 8.47 -5.47 1.46
N PHE A 59 7.40 -5.81 2.16
CA PHE A 59 7.43 -5.91 3.62
C PHE A 59 8.08 -7.20 4.13
N GLY A 60 8.22 -8.17 3.27
CA GLY A 60 8.79 -9.45 3.62
C GLY A 60 7.77 -10.36 4.22
#